data_f3def7cff92ffee66b499c6208553c0d
#
_entry.id   f3def7cff92ffee66b499c6208553c0d
#
_cell.length_a   1.000
_cell.length_b   1.000
_cell.length_c   1.000
_cell.angle_alpha   90.00
_cell.angle_beta   90.00
_cell.angle_gamma   90.00
#
_symmetry.space_group_name_H-M   'P 1'
#
loop_
_entity.id
_entity.type
_entity.pdbx_description
1 polymer ?
#
loop_
_entity_poly.entity_id
_entity_poly.type
_entity_poly.pdbx_seq_one_letter_code
_entity_poly.pdbx_strand_id
1 'polypeptide(L)'
;MRYYLGVDWADQTHAVWVVDESGMKVTAGAVSHTPEGLGAWGRELDEWRAQGIELWAAIERPDGRVVDLLLDHGVVVYPVNPKALDRARDRFRQSGAKSDPFDARVLADFLRTDHAHLRALQPSSEAAQELKLLTEDCQRHIRQQTRLVNQLTATLKGYYPRALEVAELTSALAREFLPAYPTPEALTALTERQWQGNSGPSFGSRNCPYRPTWCERRRV
;
A
#
# COMPACT_ATOMS: atom_id res chain seq x y z
N MET A 1 -5.71 7.20 36.57
CA MET A 1 -4.33 6.85 36.24
C MET A 1 -4.25 6.49 34.77
N ARG A 2 -3.20 6.93 34.08
CA ARG A 2 -3.07 6.71 32.62
C ARG A 2 -1.72 6.11 32.33
N TYR A 3 -1.69 5.15 31.40
CA TYR A 3 -0.46 4.61 30.83
C TYR A 3 -0.29 5.08 29.39
N TYR A 4 0.95 5.40 29.02
CA TYR A 4 1.34 5.82 27.69
C TYR A 4 2.19 4.72 27.06
N LEU A 5 1.69 4.16 25.99
CA LEU A 5 2.29 3.07 25.23
C LEU A 5 2.97 3.64 24.00
N GLY A 6 4.22 3.31 23.76
CA GLY A 6 4.86 3.48 22.46
C GLY A 6 4.95 2.15 21.77
N VAL A 7 4.49 2.08 20.52
CA VAL A 7 4.48 0.85 19.74
C VAL A 7 5.27 1.09 18.46
N ASP A 8 6.45 0.49 18.39
CA ASP A 8 7.24 0.46 17.16
C ASP A 8 6.88 -0.78 16.37
N TRP A 9 6.22 -0.54 15.22
CA TRP A 9 5.67 -1.60 14.39
C TRP A 9 6.76 -2.24 13.54
N ALA A 10 6.82 -3.57 13.53
CA ALA A 10 7.63 -4.35 12.61
C ALA A 10 6.83 -5.55 12.08
N ASP A 11 7.33 -6.20 11.05
CA ASP A 11 6.61 -7.25 10.32
C ASP A 11 6.32 -8.50 11.17
N GLN A 12 7.27 -8.91 12.01
CA GLN A 12 7.17 -10.13 12.81
C GLN A 12 7.00 -9.87 14.31
N THR A 13 7.54 -8.79 14.81
CA THR A 13 7.57 -8.53 16.26
C THR A 13 7.57 -7.03 16.50
N HIS A 14 6.63 -6.55 17.32
CA HIS A 14 6.48 -5.14 17.68
C HIS A 14 7.17 -4.85 18.99
N ALA A 15 7.99 -3.80 19.04
CA ALA A 15 8.53 -3.33 20.31
C ALA A 15 7.47 -2.47 21.02
N VAL A 16 7.22 -2.74 22.28
CA VAL A 16 6.28 -2.01 23.12
C VAL A 16 7.00 -1.47 24.33
N TRP A 17 6.75 -0.20 24.67
CA TRP A 17 7.24 0.46 25.85
C TRP A 17 6.10 1.20 26.53
N VAL A 18 5.95 1.00 27.85
CA VAL A 18 4.85 1.59 28.61
C VAL A 18 5.43 2.42 29.76
N VAL A 19 4.92 3.65 29.87
CA VAL A 19 5.24 4.56 30.98
C VAL A 19 3.96 5.07 31.66
N ASP A 20 4.08 5.43 32.92
CA ASP A 20 3.01 6.10 33.66
C ASP A 20 3.00 7.63 33.43
N GLU A 21 2.11 8.33 34.13
CA GLU A 21 1.98 9.80 34.06
C GLU A 21 3.26 10.53 34.49
N SER A 22 4.06 9.93 35.38
CA SER A 22 5.34 10.50 35.84
C SER A 22 6.48 10.26 34.84
N GLY A 23 6.28 9.41 33.83
CA GLY A 23 7.30 8.95 32.88
C GLY A 23 8.14 7.76 33.41
N MET A 24 7.75 7.17 34.54
CA MET A 24 8.36 5.96 35.04
C MET A 24 7.95 4.76 34.16
N LYS A 25 8.95 3.92 33.88
CA LYS A 25 8.71 2.69 33.13
C LYS A 25 7.82 1.73 33.92
N VAL A 26 6.69 1.37 33.36
CA VAL A 26 5.80 0.31 33.85
C VAL A 26 6.27 -1.04 33.33
N THR A 27 6.36 -1.18 32.01
CA THR A 27 6.86 -2.40 31.35
C THR A 27 7.50 -2.07 30.01
N ALA A 28 8.21 -3.02 29.45
CA ALA A 28 8.64 -3.00 28.06
C ALA A 28 8.87 -4.43 27.59
N GLY A 29 8.57 -4.68 26.33
CA GLY A 29 8.69 -6.02 25.77
C GLY A 29 8.52 -6.02 24.26
N ALA A 30 8.40 -7.21 23.73
CA ALA A 30 8.16 -7.46 22.32
C ALA A 30 6.89 -8.31 22.17
N VAL A 31 6.01 -7.90 21.27
CA VAL A 31 4.75 -8.60 20.96
C VAL A 31 4.91 -9.25 19.58
N SER A 32 4.77 -10.55 19.50
CA SER A 32 4.83 -11.28 18.22
C SER A 32 3.59 -11.00 17.38
N HIS A 33 3.78 -10.79 16.08
CA HIS A 33 2.68 -10.59 15.12
C HIS A 33 2.02 -11.93 14.74
N THR A 34 1.59 -12.67 15.75
CA THR A 34 0.84 -13.93 15.62
C THR A 34 -0.49 -13.81 16.36
N PRO A 35 -1.51 -14.62 16.00
CA PRO A 35 -2.78 -14.62 16.72
C PRO A 35 -2.62 -14.80 18.22
N GLU A 36 -1.70 -15.68 18.65
CA GLU A 36 -1.43 -15.99 20.05
C GLU A 36 -0.75 -14.80 20.76
N GLY A 37 0.27 -14.20 20.13
CA GLY A 37 0.99 -13.06 20.67
C GLY A 37 0.11 -11.82 20.81
N LEU A 38 -0.64 -11.49 19.76
CA LEU A 38 -1.60 -10.38 19.77
C LEU A 38 -2.73 -10.64 20.78
N GLY A 39 -3.25 -11.88 20.84
CA GLY A 39 -4.28 -12.24 21.81
C GLY A 39 -3.79 -12.20 23.26
N ALA A 40 -2.54 -12.56 23.53
CA ALA A 40 -1.95 -12.43 24.86
C ALA A 40 -1.82 -10.95 25.27
N TRP A 41 -1.36 -10.10 24.34
CA TRP A 41 -1.25 -8.67 24.58
C TRP A 41 -2.62 -8.00 24.79
N GLY A 42 -3.62 -8.38 23.99
CA GLY A 42 -4.99 -7.89 24.19
C GLY A 42 -5.52 -8.18 25.60
N ARG A 43 -5.27 -9.37 26.14
CA ARG A 43 -5.66 -9.69 27.54
C ARG A 43 -4.94 -8.81 28.57
N GLU A 44 -3.66 -8.53 28.39
CA GLU A 44 -2.91 -7.62 29.25
C GLU A 44 -3.50 -6.20 29.24
N LEU A 45 -3.90 -5.71 28.05
CA LEU A 45 -4.57 -4.41 27.90
C LEU A 45 -5.91 -4.39 28.66
N ASP A 46 -6.69 -5.46 28.55
CA ASP A 46 -7.97 -5.59 29.27
C ASP A 46 -7.78 -5.66 30.78
N GLU A 47 -6.75 -6.34 31.26
CA GLU A 47 -6.40 -6.40 32.69
C GLU A 47 -6.09 -5.01 33.27
N TRP A 48 -5.33 -4.18 32.54
CA TRP A 48 -5.06 -2.81 32.96
C TRP A 48 -6.32 -1.96 32.98
N ARG A 49 -7.17 -2.09 31.95
CA ARG A 49 -8.43 -1.38 31.88
C ARG A 49 -9.41 -1.79 33.00
N ALA A 50 -9.46 -3.06 33.34
CA ALA A 50 -10.25 -3.56 34.46
C ALA A 50 -9.81 -2.94 35.82
N GLN A 51 -8.56 -2.52 35.93
CA GLN A 51 -8.02 -1.78 37.08
C GLN A 51 -8.35 -0.27 37.01
N GLY A 52 -9.08 0.19 36.02
CA GLY A 52 -9.44 1.59 35.84
C GLY A 52 -8.32 2.46 35.23
N ILE A 53 -7.35 1.83 34.54
CA ILE A 53 -6.24 2.54 33.90
C ILE A 53 -6.67 2.92 32.48
N GLU A 54 -6.53 4.20 32.15
CA GLU A 54 -6.67 4.67 30.77
C GLU A 54 -5.43 4.35 29.96
N LEU A 55 -5.60 3.78 28.77
CA LEU A 55 -4.51 3.39 27.90
C LEU A 55 -4.45 4.28 26.66
N TRP A 56 -3.32 4.92 26.46
CA TRP A 56 -3.05 5.75 25.29
C TRP A 56 -1.82 5.23 24.57
N ALA A 57 -1.91 5.00 23.26
CA ALA A 57 -0.84 4.43 22.46
C ALA A 57 -0.39 5.38 21.35
N ALA A 58 0.91 5.56 21.19
CA ALA A 58 1.54 6.21 20.05
C ALA A 58 2.07 5.17 19.06
N ILE A 59 1.80 5.36 17.78
CA ILE A 59 2.25 4.49 16.70
C ILE A 59 2.56 5.29 15.45
N GLU A 60 3.61 4.91 14.67
CA GLU A 60 3.93 5.60 13.41
C GLU A 60 2.95 5.25 12.29
N ARG A 61 2.50 4.00 12.21
CA ARG A 61 1.56 3.54 11.19
C ARG A 61 0.15 3.48 11.76
N PRO A 62 -0.76 4.34 11.26
CA PRO A 62 -2.12 4.44 11.79
C PRO A 62 -3.08 3.38 11.21
N ASP A 63 -2.56 2.27 10.72
CA ASP A 63 -3.33 1.21 10.06
C ASP A 63 -2.76 -0.18 10.37
N GLY A 64 -3.59 -1.19 10.13
CA GLY A 64 -3.25 -2.59 10.25
C GLY A 64 -3.66 -3.21 11.58
N ARG A 65 -3.43 -4.52 11.68
CA ARG A 65 -3.96 -5.39 12.74
C ARG A 65 -3.63 -4.95 14.17
N VAL A 66 -2.47 -4.31 14.38
CA VAL A 66 -2.06 -3.79 15.69
C VAL A 66 -2.93 -2.62 16.11
N VAL A 67 -3.23 -1.72 15.18
CA VAL A 67 -4.11 -0.57 15.43
C VAL A 67 -5.53 -1.04 15.73
N ASP A 68 -6.04 -1.98 14.93
CA ASP A 68 -7.37 -2.56 15.14
C ASP A 68 -7.46 -3.21 16.53
N LEU A 69 -6.47 -4.00 16.90
CA LEU A 69 -6.40 -4.62 18.23
C LEU A 69 -6.42 -3.57 19.35
N LEU A 70 -5.60 -2.53 19.25
CA LEU A 70 -5.58 -1.46 20.26
C LEU A 70 -6.95 -0.78 20.40
N LEU A 71 -7.60 -0.49 19.28
CA LEU A 71 -8.94 0.13 19.27
C LEU A 71 -10.00 -0.82 19.83
N ASP A 72 -9.98 -2.10 19.46
CA ASP A 72 -10.91 -3.15 19.95
C ASP A 72 -10.81 -3.31 21.47
N HIS A 73 -9.60 -3.18 22.03
CA HIS A 73 -9.36 -3.20 23.48
C HIS A 73 -9.51 -1.81 24.14
N GLY A 74 -10.08 -0.81 23.43
CA GLY A 74 -10.42 0.51 23.97
C GLY A 74 -9.22 1.38 24.31
N VAL A 75 -8.08 1.15 23.69
CA VAL A 75 -6.91 2.02 23.76
C VAL A 75 -7.11 3.23 22.86
N VAL A 76 -6.82 4.42 23.34
CA VAL A 76 -6.83 5.63 22.53
C VAL A 76 -5.53 5.71 21.72
N VAL A 77 -5.63 5.61 20.40
CA VAL A 77 -4.46 5.53 19.52
C VAL A 77 -4.14 6.91 18.93
N TYR A 78 -2.89 7.31 19.01
CA TYR A 78 -2.37 8.55 18.45
C TYR A 78 -1.34 8.23 17.34
N PRO A 79 -1.65 8.50 16.09
CA PRO A 79 -0.68 8.39 15.01
C PRO A 79 0.37 9.49 15.13
N VAL A 80 1.64 9.12 15.07
CA VAL A 80 2.78 10.04 15.15
C VAL A 80 3.46 10.12 13.80
N ASN A 81 3.63 11.34 13.30
CA ASN A 81 4.35 11.56 12.05
C ASN A 81 5.84 11.20 12.23
N PRO A 82 6.46 10.44 11.31
CA PRO A 82 7.87 10.06 11.37
C PRO A 82 8.83 11.25 11.58
N LYS A 83 8.55 12.40 10.95
CA LYS A 83 9.36 13.61 11.15
C LYS A 83 9.24 14.20 12.56
N ALA A 84 8.09 14.05 13.20
CA ALA A 84 7.91 14.47 14.59
C ALA A 84 8.66 13.54 15.54
N LEU A 85 8.62 12.24 15.25
CA LEU A 85 9.38 11.24 16.02
C LEU A 85 10.89 11.43 15.87
N ASP A 86 11.39 11.74 14.68
CA ASP A 86 12.83 12.04 14.49
C ASP A 86 13.28 13.22 15.34
N ARG A 87 12.48 14.29 15.41
CA ARG A 87 12.76 15.43 16.30
C ARG A 87 12.68 15.05 17.79
N ALA A 88 11.75 14.18 18.15
CA ALA A 88 11.65 13.69 19.52
C ALA A 88 12.85 12.82 19.91
N ARG A 89 13.36 11.99 18.98
CA ARG A 89 14.61 11.21 19.17
C ARG A 89 15.80 12.07 19.52
N ASP A 90 15.91 13.29 18.97
CA ASP A 90 17.02 14.19 19.24
C ASP A 90 17.10 14.62 20.71
N ARG A 91 15.98 14.62 21.45
CA ARG A 91 15.95 14.88 22.89
C ARG A 91 16.67 13.80 23.73
N PHE A 92 16.75 12.57 23.20
CA PHE A 92 17.28 11.40 23.90
C PHE A 92 18.64 10.93 23.35
N ARG A 93 19.12 11.48 22.24
CA ARG A 93 20.38 11.07 21.64
C ARG A 93 21.59 11.73 22.31
N GLN A 94 22.29 10.95 23.14
CA GLN A 94 23.71 11.16 23.41
C GLN A 94 24.61 10.17 22.63
N SER A 95 24.07 9.12 22.02
CA SER A 95 24.80 8.15 21.19
C SER A 95 23.88 7.59 20.10
N GLY A 96 24.38 7.51 18.87
CA GLY A 96 23.62 7.23 17.65
C GLY A 96 23.15 5.77 17.45
N ALA A 97 22.96 4.98 18.49
CA ALA A 97 22.44 3.61 18.36
C ALA A 97 20.93 3.62 18.15
N LYS A 98 20.50 3.12 16.99
CA LYS A 98 19.10 2.88 16.64
C LYS A 98 18.72 1.47 17.11
N SER A 99 17.68 1.35 17.94
CA SER A 99 17.12 0.04 18.32
C SER A 99 15.61 0.16 18.50
N ASP A 100 14.86 -0.87 18.12
CA ASP A 100 13.39 -0.90 18.18
C ASP A 100 12.84 -0.59 19.59
N PRO A 101 13.42 -1.08 20.71
CA PRO A 101 12.99 -0.68 22.04
C PRO A 101 13.20 0.81 22.34
N PHE A 102 14.19 1.44 21.70
CA PHE A 102 14.44 2.88 21.87
C PHE A 102 13.34 3.70 21.16
N ASP A 103 12.95 3.31 19.97
CA ASP A 103 11.91 4.02 19.22
C ASP A 103 10.54 3.89 19.93
N ALA A 104 10.20 2.72 20.44
CA ALA A 104 9.02 2.53 21.28
C ALA A 104 9.05 3.41 22.54
N ARG A 105 10.20 3.53 23.23
CA ARG A 105 10.36 4.43 24.37
C ARG A 105 10.14 5.88 24.00
N VAL A 106 10.72 6.34 22.89
CA VAL A 106 10.57 7.72 22.43
C VAL A 106 9.11 8.01 22.09
N LEU A 107 8.39 7.07 21.44
CA LEU A 107 6.96 7.18 21.16
C LEU A 107 6.12 7.34 22.44
N ALA A 108 6.38 6.51 23.44
CA ALA A 108 5.65 6.57 24.72
C ALA A 108 5.86 7.91 25.42
N ASP A 109 7.11 8.38 25.52
CA ASP A 109 7.41 9.65 26.19
C ASP A 109 6.92 10.85 25.38
N PHE A 110 7.04 10.82 24.05
CA PHE A 110 6.50 11.85 23.19
C PHE A 110 4.97 11.98 23.35
N LEU A 111 4.25 10.85 23.37
CA LEU A 111 2.81 10.88 23.63
C LEU A 111 2.50 11.48 25.00
N ARG A 112 3.24 11.07 26.04
CA ARG A 112 3.03 11.57 27.40
C ARG A 112 3.20 13.09 27.49
N THR A 113 4.21 13.66 26.82
CA THR A 113 4.54 15.10 26.91
C THR A 113 3.76 15.97 25.93
N ASP A 114 3.49 15.47 24.74
CA ASP A 114 3.00 16.27 23.61
C ASP A 114 1.58 15.89 23.14
N HIS A 115 0.86 15.03 23.87
CA HIS A 115 -0.48 14.54 23.49
C HIS A 115 -1.48 15.67 23.19
N ALA A 116 -1.37 16.82 23.85
CA ALA A 116 -2.24 17.97 23.62
C ALA A 116 -2.18 18.51 22.17
N HIS A 117 -1.08 18.22 21.46
CA HIS A 117 -0.86 18.62 20.07
C HIS A 117 -1.18 17.50 19.07
N LEU A 118 -1.54 16.32 19.56
CA LEU A 118 -1.85 15.16 18.73
C LEU A 118 -3.38 14.99 18.62
N ARG A 119 -3.79 14.36 17.54
CA ARG A 119 -5.19 13.96 17.35
C ARG A 119 -5.30 12.45 17.50
N ALA A 120 -6.19 12.03 18.38
CA ALA A 120 -6.53 10.63 18.52
C ALA A 120 -7.15 10.10 17.21
N LEU A 121 -6.79 8.87 16.87
CA LEU A 121 -7.40 8.16 15.76
C LEU A 121 -8.85 7.87 16.09
N GLN A 122 -9.75 8.29 15.22
CA GLN A 122 -11.16 7.95 15.35
C GLN A 122 -11.39 6.58 14.70
N PRO A 123 -12.09 5.67 15.37
CA PRO A 123 -12.49 4.41 14.74
C PRO A 123 -13.23 4.69 13.43
N SER A 124 -12.78 4.10 12.35
CA SER A 124 -13.46 4.22 11.07
C SER A 124 -14.75 3.39 11.11
N SER A 125 -15.84 3.90 10.52
CA SER A 125 -17.03 3.08 10.31
C SER A 125 -16.69 1.90 9.40
N GLU A 126 -17.45 0.81 9.52
CA GLU A 126 -17.29 -0.39 8.67
C GLU A 126 -17.32 -0.02 7.18
N ALA A 127 -18.25 0.82 6.76
CA ALA A 127 -18.32 1.34 5.39
C ALA A 127 -17.07 2.13 4.97
N ALA A 128 -16.47 2.90 5.88
CA ALA A 128 -15.23 3.62 5.58
C ALA A 128 -14.02 2.68 5.47
N GLN A 129 -13.98 1.61 6.26
CA GLN A 129 -12.95 0.57 6.15
C GLN A 129 -13.08 -0.20 4.84
N GLU A 130 -14.29 -0.58 4.45
CA GLU A 130 -14.56 -1.24 3.16
C GLU A 130 -14.15 -0.35 1.98
N LEU A 131 -14.55 0.93 2.00
CA LEU A 131 -14.16 1.89 0.97
C LEU A 131 -12.64 2.05 0.87
N LYS A 132 -11.94 2.08 2.00
CA LYS A 132 -10.47 2.14 2.03
C LYS A 132 -9.87 0.91 1.35
N LEU A 133 -10.31 -0.30 1.71
CA LEU A 133 -9.82 -1.55 1.11
C LEU A 133 -10.06 -1.59 -0.40
N LEU A 134 -11.26 -1.25 -0.86
CA LEU A 134 -11.60 -1.18 -2.29
C LEU A 134 -10.73 -0.16 -3.03
N THR A 135 -10.47 0.98 -2.41
CA THR A 135 -9.62 2.03 -3.00
C THR A 135 -8.17 1.57 -3.12
N GLU A 136 -7.63 0.92 -2.09
CA GLU A 136 -6.27 0.37 -2.10
C GLU A 136 -6.11 -0.73 -3.16
N ASP A 137 -7.11 -1.62 -3.30
CA ASP A 137 -7.13 -2.65 -4.33
C ASP A 137 -7.20 -2.05 -5.74
N CYS A 138 -8.07 -1.08 -5.96
CA CYS A 138 -8.14 -0.36 -7.22
C CYS A 138 -6.78 0.28 -7.59
N GLN A 139 -6.14 0.96 -6.66
CA GLN A 139 -4.82 1.56 -6.87
C GLN A 139 -3.74 0.51 -7.17
N ARG A 140 -3.80 -0.66 -6.50
CA ARG A 140 -2.89 -1.77 -6.74
C ARG A 140 -3.04 -2.29 -8.17
N HIS A 141 -4.26 -2.51 -8.63
CA HIS A 141 -4.55 -2.95 -10.00
C HIS A 141 -4.10 -1.93 -11.06
N ILE A 142 -4.32 -0.64 -10.83
CA ILE A 142 -3.84 0.43 -11.72
C ILE A 142 -2.31 0.41 -11.83
N ARG A 143 -1.58 0.27 -10.72
CA ARG A 143 -0.11 0.18 -10.72
C ARG A 143 0.38 -1.07 -11.46
N GLN A 144 -0.28 -2.22 -11.26
CA GLN A 144 0.05 -3.45 -11.97
C GLN A 144 -0.20 -3.32 -13.48
N GLN A 145 -1.33 -2.77 -13.88
CA GLN A 145 -1.65 -2.50 -15.28
C GLN A 145 -0.59 -1.60 -15.92
N THR A 146 -0.25 -0.48 -15.28
CA THR A 146 0.79 0.44 -15.77
C THR A 146 2.13 -0.26 -15.94
N ARG A 147 2.53 -1.09 -14.96
CA ARG A 147 3.77 -1.86 -15.05
C ARG A 147 3.77 -2.82 -16.25
N LEU A 148 2.68 -3.57 -16.45
CA LEU A 148 2.55 -4.53 -17.56
C LEU A 148 2.54 -3.82 -18.91
N VAL A 149 1.82 -2.71 -19.03
CA VAL A 149 1.80 -1.88 -20.25
C VAL A 149 3.20 -1.35 -20.58
N ASN A 150 3.93 -0.87 -19.59
CA ASN A 150 5.30 -0.38 -19.79
C ASN A 150 6.25 -1.51 -20.22
N GLN A 151 6.13 -2.71 -19.61
CA GLN A 151 6.92 -3.89 -20.01
C GLN A 151 6.60 -4.31 -21.44
N LEU A 152 5.32 -4.42 -21.79
CA LEU A 152 4.88 -4.75 -23.13
C LEU A 152 5.34 -3.72 -24.17
N THR A 153 5.23 -2.43 -23.84
CA THR A 153 5.74 -1.33 -24.67
C THR A 153 7.24 -1.47 -24.93
N ALA A 154 8.02 -1.73 -23.90
CA ALA A 154 9.46 -1.91 -24.01
C ALA A 154 9.80 -3.11 -24.90
N THR A 155 9.11 -4.23 -24.72
CA THR A 155 9.27 -5.43 -25.53
C THR A 155 8.93 -5.17 -27.00
N LEU A 156 7.75 -4.58 -27.28
CA LEU A 156 7.33 -4.28 -28.65
C LEU A 156 8.25 -3.29 -29.36
N LYS A 157 8.79 -2.30 -28.65
CA LYS A 157 9.79 -1.38 -29.20
C LYS A 157 11.03 -2.10 -29.70
N GLY A 158 11.41 -3.23 -29.08
CA GLY A 158 12.60 -4.00 -29.44
C GLY A 158 12.47 -4.79 -30.74
N TYR A 159 11.28 -5.32 -31.06
CA TYR A 159 11.12 -6.20 -32.23
C TYR A 159 9.92 -5.86 -33.12
N TYR A 160 8.89 -5.19 -32.60
CA TYR A 160 7.66 -4.91 -33.35
C TYR A 160 7.10 -3.49 -33.04
N PRO A 161 7.89 -2.41 -33.24
CA PRO A 161 7.48 -1.05 -32.86
C PRO A 161 6.21 -0.57 -33.53
N ARG A 162 5.92 -1.04 -34.77
CA ARG A 162 4.69 -0.68 -35.50
C ARG A 162 3.39 -1.19 -34.86
N ALA A 163 3.47 -2.22 -34.02
CA ALA A 163 2.30 -2.69 -33.27
C ALA A 163 1.76 -1.61 -32.31
N LEU A 164 2.62 -0.73 -31.82
CA LEU A 164 2.25 0.39 -30.96
C LEU A 164 1.49 1.51 -31.69
N GLU A 165 1.55 1.54 -33.01
CA GLU A 165 0.82 2.51 -33.85
C GLU A 165 -0.61 2.04 -34.14
N VAL A 166 -0.91 0.76 -33.94
CA VAL A 166 -2.22 0.18 -34.29
C VAL A 166 -3.30 0.59 -33.30
N ALA A 167 -3.00 0.51 -32.02
CA ALA A 167 -3.95 0.85 -30.95
C ALA A 167 -3.22 1.06 -29.61
N GLU A 168 -3.90 1.76 -28.71
CA GLU A 168 -3.52 1.80 -27.31
C GLU A 168 -3.49 0.39 -26.71
N LEU A 169 -2.41 0.01 -26.00
CA LEU A 169 -2.21 -1.33 -25.47
C LEU A 169 -3.29 -1.76 -24.44
N THR A 170 -3.96 -0.80 -23.82
CA THR A 170 -5.08 -1.04 -22.89
C THR A 170 -6.42 -1.28 -23.61
N SER A 171 -6.49 -1.02 -24.91
CA SER A 171 -7.73 -1.12 -25.69
C SER A 171 -8.14 -2.58 -25.97
N ALA A 172 -9.42 -2.80 -26.24
CA ALA A 172 -9.93 -4.08 -26.71
C ALA A 172 -9.25 -4.51 -28.03
N LEU A 173 -9.03 -3.54 -28.93
CA LEU A 173 -8.38 -3.75 -30.20
C LEU A 173 -6.96 -4.32 -30.06
N ALA A 174 -6.14 -3.75 -29.17
CA ALA A 174 -4.79 -4.26 -28.93
C ALA A 174 -4.79 -5.69 -28.34
N ARG A 175 -5.76 -5.98 -27.47
CA ARG A 175 -5.92 -7.32 -26.86
C ARG A 175 -6.30 -8.41 -27.87
N GLU A 176 -6.98 -8.06 -28.95
CA GLU A 176 -7.31 -8.98 -30.03
C GLU A 176 -6.19 -9.04 -31.08
N PHE A 177 -5.59 -7.88 -31.40
CA PHE A 177 -4.59 -7.76 -32.45
C PHE A 177 -3.28 -8.45 -32.10
N LEU A 178 -2.72 -8.20 -30.90
CA LEU A 178 -1.39 -8.72 -30.55
C LEU A 178 -1.32 -10.24 -30.47
N PRO A 179 -2.28 -10.98 -29.91
CA PRO A 179 -2.28 -12.44 -29.97
C PRO A 179 -2.48 -13.00 -31.37
N ALA A 180 -3.26 -12.33 -32.21
CA ALA A 180 -3.51 -12.75 -33.59
C ALA A 180 -2.29 -12.52 -34.48
N TYR A 181 -1.54 -11.44 -34.25
CA TYR A 181 -0.39 -11.03 -35.06
C TYR A 181 0.80 -10.67 -34.16
N PRO A 182 1.43 -11.68 -33.54
CA PRO A 182 2.47 -11.45 -32.51
C PRO A 182 3.79 -10.94 -33.10
N THR A 183 4.00 -11.06 -34.42
CA THR A 183 5.25 -10.63 -35.10
C THR A 183 4.96 -9.85 -36.38
N PRO A 184 5.90 -9.01 -36.86
CA PRO A 184 5.78 -8.33 -38.15
C PRO A 184 5.53 -9.28 -39.32
N GLU A 185 6.17 -10.45 -39.29
CA GLU A 185 6.07 -11.48 -40.35
C GLU A 185 4.64 -12.06 -40.41
N ALA A 186 4.04 -12.34 -39.21
CA ALA A 186 2.68 -12.83 -39.12
C ALA A 186 1.69 -11.83 -39.75
N LEU A 187 1.93 -10.54 -39.60
CA LEU A 187 1.11 -9.49 -40.21
C LEU A 187 1.36 -9.37 -41.70
N THR A 188 2.59 -9.46 -42.18
CA THR A 188 2.91 -9.35 -43.60
C THR A 188 2.48 -10.57 -44.43
N ALA A 189 2.32 -11.72 -43.78
CA ALA A 189 1.80 -12.94 -44.43
C ALA A 189 0.29 -12.85 -44.79
N LEU A 190 -0.44 -11.85 -44.28
CA LEU A 190 -1.85 -11.66 -44.58
C LEU A 190 -2.04 -11.13 -46.01
N THR A 191 -2.92 -11.79 -46.73
CA THR A 191 -3.45 -11.25 -48.00
C THR A 191 -4.49 -10.18 -47.73
N GLU A 192 -4.68 -9.25 -48.66
CA GLU A 192 -5.69 -8.19 -48.54
C GLU A 192 -7.10 -8.77 -48.30
N ARG A 193 -7.39 -9.93 -48.84
CA ARG A 193 -8.65 -10.66 -48.68
C ARG A 193 -8.84 -11.23 -47.27
N GLN A 194 -7.76 -11.69 -46.64
CA GLN A 194 -7.75 -12.18 -45.25
C GLN A 194 -7.85 -11.01 -44.26
N TRP A 195 -7.20 -9.91 -44.60
CA TRP A 195 -7.32 -8.67 -43.80
C TRP A 195 -8.77 -8.16 -43.76
N GLN A 196 -9.47 -8.18 -44.91
CA GLN A 196 -10.86 -7.77 -45.01
C GLN A 196 -11.85 -8.79 -44.42
N GLY A 197 -11.50 -10.07 -44.39
CA GLY A 197 -12.35 -11.16 -43.91
C GLY A 197 -12.21 -11.49 -42.42
N ASN A 198 -11.05 -11.22 -41.84
CA ASN A 198 -10.80 -11.41 -40.39
C ASN A 198 -11.26 -10.21 -39.54
N SER A 199 -11.88 -9.28 -40.18
CA SER A 199 -12.48 -8.11 -39.53
C SER A 199 -13.74 -8.52 -38.80
N GLY A 200 -13.63 -8.96 -37.57
CA GLY A 200 -14.68 -8.74 -36.58
C GLY A 200 -15.12 -7.26 -36.64
N PRO A 201 -16.25 -6.88 -36.06
CA PRO A 201 -16.85 -5.55 -36.20
C PRO A 201 -15.93 -4.36 -35.94
N SER A 202 -14.76 -4.58 -35.32
CA SER A 202 -13.79 -3.54 -34.98
C SER A 202 -12.66 -3.32 -35.99
N PHE A 203 -12.31 -4.33 -36.83
CA PHE A 203 -11.17 -4.26 -37.76
C PHE A 203 -11.58 -3.86 -39.19
N GLY A 204 -12.82 -4.03 -39.57
CA GLY A 204 -13.29 -3.91 -40.95
C GLY A 204 -14.05 -2.63 -41.30
N SER A 205 -14.18 -1.66 -40.41
CA SER A 205 -14.83 -0.42 -40.79
C SER A 205 -13.90 0.38 -41.69
N ARG A 206 -14.46 0.87 -42.83
CA ARG A 206 -13.78 1.78 -43.79
C ARG A 206 -13.29 3.07 -43.13
N ASN A 207 -13.60 3.27 -41.85
CA ASN A 207 -13.19 4.39 -40.97
C ASN A 207 -12.19 4.01 -39.91
N CYS A 208 -11.46 2.87 -40.03
CA CYS A 208 -10.31 2.64 -39.18
C CYS A 208 -9.25 3.70 -39.51
N PRO A 209 -8.90 4.63 -38.59
CA PRO A 209 -7.95 5.69 -38.86
C PRO A 209 -6.53 5.17 -39.10
N TYR A 210 -6.31 3.88 -38.90
CA TYR A 210 -5.03 3.19 -39.06
C TYR A 210 -5.09 2.20 -40.25
N ARG A 211 -5.24 2.74 -41.49
CA ARG A 211 -4.72 2.01 -42.65
C ARG A 211 -3.20 2.14 -42.57
N PRO A 212 -2.46 1.06 -42.28
CA PRO A 212 -1.01 1.17 -42.24
C PRO A 212 -0.53 1.64 -43.62
N THR A 213 0.34 2.65 -43.66
CA THR A 213 0.92 3.24 -44.87
C THR A 213 1.65 2.25 -45.77
N TRP A 214 1.94 1.04 -45.28
CA TRP A 214 2.50 -0.06 -46.07
C TRP A 214 1.45 -0.79 -46.96
N CYS A 215 0.14 -0.66 -46.69
CA CYS A 215 -0.91 -1.12 -47.60
C CYS A 215 -0.93 -0.31 -48.90
N GLU A 216 -0.43 0.93 -48.88
CA GLU A 216 -0.40 1.79 -50.06
C GLU A 216 0.80 1.52 -50.99
N ARG A 217 1.88 0.88 -50.50
CA ARG A 217 3.11 0.62 -51.30
C ARG A 217 3.09 -0.65 -52.10
N ARG A 218 2.00 -1.40 -52.20
CA ARG A 218 1.82 -2.54 -53.11
C ARG A 218 0.98 -2.23 -54.32
N ARG A 219 0.84 -0.96 -54.68
CA ARG A 219 0.24 -0.55 -55.98
C ARG A 219 1.33 0.08 -56.86
N VAL A 220 2.38 -0.70 -57.13
CA VAL A 220 3.26 -0.46 -58.32
C VAL A 220 3.60 -1.82 -58.90
#